data_d414f2268a3f34831bc8cb902abc69b6
#
_entry.id   d414f2268a3f34831bc8cb902abc69b6
#
_cell.length_a   1.000
_cell.length_b   1.000
_cell.length_c   1.000
_cell.angle_alpha   90.00
_cell.angle_beta   90.00
_cell.angle_gamma   90.00
#
_symmetry.space_group_name_H-M   'P 1'
#
loop_
_entity.id
_entity.type
_entity.pdbx_description
1 polymer ?
#
loop_
_entity_poly.entity_id
_entity_poly.type
_entity_poly.pdbx_seq_one_letter_code
_entity_poly.pdbx_strand_id
1 'polypeptide(L)'
;MEAIQNTYLYAHGGYALVAVVGVLTIIASILLAHVLVNVMYKTLKKTTGGEAGGSIVANIIRIAVGFVCISCILKWCFNYNTSVLWGALGVGGIALSLGLQNTISNLIGGLQMSLSRDFAFGDWIKVGQITGQINDITWRVVKMRDADENSYIIPNSVFNSNAIVVLPPFQTTDLPVEFSNVADLGTITEELPQIAYEALRKAGYLYEDMKPVLSLDGTSLNSINATLEVYTGYQYETIDIRECVMTPVLEYLKSNKALASYTE
;
A
#
# COMPACT_ATOMS: atom_id res chain seq x y z
N MET A 1 -8.91 22.17 54.41
CA MET A 1 -8.65 21.18 55.46
C MET A 1 -9.77 20.14 55.61
N GLU A 2 -11.03 20.53 55.55
CA GLU A 2 -12.19 19.62 55.66
C GLU A 2 -12.20 18.46 54.64
N ALA A 3 -11.78 18.70 53.40
CA ALA A 3 -11.70 17.67 52.33
C ALA A 3 -10.73 16.53 52.69
N ILE A 4 -9.63 16.83 53.38
CA ILE A 4 -8.65 15.82 53.83
C ILE A 4 -9.19 15.05 55.02
N GLN A 5 -9.90 15.71 55.94
CA GLN A 5 -10.46 15.10 57.13
C GLN A 5 -11.52 14.08 56.85
N ASN A 6 -12.27 14.23 55.74
CA ASN A 6 -13.30 13.29 55.28
C ASN A 6 -12.75 12.12 54.48
N THR A 7 -11.45 11.97 54.35
CA THR A 7 -10.79 10.88 53.62
C THR A 7 -10.68 9.65 54.52
N TYR A 8 -10.90 8.45 53.99
CA TYR A 8 -10.70 7.19 54.71
C TYR A 8 -9.27 7.09 55.30
N LEU A 9 -8.27 7.54 54.56
CA LEU A 9 -6.87 7.55 54.99
C LEU A 9 -6.63 8.44 56.22
N TYR A 10 -7.29 9.59 56.28
CA TYR A 10 -7.17 10.48 57.46
C TYR A 10 -7.84 9.86 58.67
N ALA A 11 -9.02 9.25 58.52
CA ALA A 11 -9.75 8.63 59.59
C ALA A 11 -9.00 7.48 60.29
N HIS A 12 -8.09 6.80 59.56
CA HIS A 12 -7.33 5.66 60.06
C HIS A 12 -5.85 5.97 60.39
N GLY A 13 -5.31 7.08 59.98
CA GLY A 13 -3.88 7.38 60.19
C GLY A 13 -3.52 8.87 60.24
N GLY A 14 -4.50 9.75 60.23
CA GLY A 14 -4.32 11.20 60.27
C GLY A 14 -3.52 11.75 59.07
N TYR A 15 -3.04 12.98 59.17
CA TYR A 15 -2.30 13.66 58.11
C TYR A 15 -1.02 12.92 57.68
N ALA A 16 -0.36 12.20 58.63
CA ALA A 16 0.85 11.46 58.34
C ALA A 16 0.63 10.34 57.32
N LEU A 17 -0.46 9.59 57.44
CA LEU A 17 -0.79 8.50 56.50
C LEU A 17 -1.13 9.04 55.12
N VAL A 18 -1.91 10.13 55.04
CA VAL A 18 -2.24 10.81 53.79
C VAL A 18 -0.97 11.29 53.05
N ALA A 19 -0.02 11.91 53.80
CA ALA A 19 1.24 12.37 53.26
C ALA A 19 2.11 11.20 52.72
N VAL A 20 2.19 10.11 53.50
CA VAL A 20 2.97 8.91 53.10
C VAL A 20 2.40 8.28 51.83
N VAL A 21 1.08 8.09 51.74
CA VAL A 21 0.44 7.54 50.56
C VAL A 21 0.60 8.46 49.34
N GLY A 22 0.50 9.78 49.54
CA GLY A 22 0.75 10.76 48.48
C GLY A 22 2.17 10.67 47.92
N VAL A 23 3.18 10.64 48.83
CA VAL A 23 4.60 10.51 48.44
C VAL A 23 4.86 9.17 47.73
N LEU A 24 4.34 8.06 48.25
CA LEU A 24 4.49 6.74 47.63
C LEU A 24 3.86 6.70 46.23
N THR A 25 2.69 7.33 46.05
CA THR A 25 2.02 7.41 44.74
C THR A 25 2.85 8.21 43.71
N ILE A 26 3.47 9.31 44.13
CA ILE A 26 4.37 10.10 43.29
C ILE A 26 5.61 9.27 42.91
N ILE A 27 6.25 8.63 43.87
CA ILE A 27 7.44 7.80 43.62
C ILE A 27 7.09 6.66 42.67
N ALA A 28 5.99 5.95 42.92
CA ALA A 28 5.52 4.86 42.05
C ALA A 28 5.26 5.33 40.63
N SER A 29 4.64 6.52 40.44
CA SER A 29 4.37 7.08 39.12
C SER A 29 5.65 7.46 38.37
N ILE A 30 6.63 8.03 39.04
CA ILE A 30 7.94 8.38 38.47
C ILE A 30 8.68 7.10 38.04
N LEU A 31 8.70 6.08 38.86
CA LEU A 31 9.32 4.80 38.57
C LEU A 31 8.62 4.12 37.38
N LEU A 32 7.28 4.11 37.36
CA LEU A 32 6.49 3.54 36.26
C LEU A 32 6.77 4.28 34.96
N ALA A 33 6.75 5.61 34.96
CA ALA A 33 7.08 6.41 33.80
C ALA A 33 8.50 6.11 33.28
N HIS A 34 9.48 6.01 34.21
CA HIS A 34 10.86 5.70 33.86
C HIS A 34 11.01 4.30 33.23
N VAL A 35 10.37 3.30 33.81
CA VAL A 35 10.36 1.93 33.28
C VAL A 35 9.72 1.89 31.88
N LEU A 36 8.53 2.47 31.72
CA LEU A 36 7.83 2.50 30.42
C LEU A 36 8.65 3.20 29.35
N VAL A 37 9.23 4.35 29.66
CA VAL A 37 10.10 5.09 28.74
C VAL A 37 11.34 4.29 28.37
N ASN A 38 12.01 3.63 29.34
CA ASN A 38 13.19 2.82 29.07
C ASN A 38 12.89 1.59 28.21
N VAL A 39 11.78 0.89 28.48
CA VAL A 39 11.31 -0.24 27.66
C VAL A 39 11.06 0.23 26.23
N MET A 40 10.36 1.35 26.08
CA MET A 40 10.09 1.95 24.77
C MET A 40 11.39 2.29 24.02
N TYR A 41 12.35 2.98 24.67
CA TYR A 41 13.62 3.32 24.02
C TYR A 41 14.40 2.08 23.60
N LYS A 42 14.43 1.00 24.41
CA LYS A 42 15.06 -0.26 24.03
C LYS A 42 14.43 -0.87 22.79
N THR A 43 13.10 -0.82 22.70
CA THR A 43 12.35 -1.39 21.57
C THR A 43 12.56 -0.57 20.31
N LEU A 44 12.43 0.76 20.37
CA LEU A 44 12.59 1.65 19.23
C LEU A 44 14.03 1.68 18.69
N LYS A 45 15.04 1.67 19.56
CA LYS A 45 16.45 1.63 19.14
C LYS A 45 16.77 0.36 18.33
N LYS A 46 16.08 -0.74 18.61
CA LYS A 46 16.23 -2.01 17.89
C LYS A 46 15.59 -1.98 16.50
N THR A 47 14.58 -1.12 16.28
CA THR A 47 13.73 -1.18 15.09
C THR A 47 13.96 -0.03 14.10
N THR A 48 14.32 1.18 14.54
CA THR A 48 14.21 2.38 13.68
C THR A 48 15.46 3.25 13.59
N GLY A 49 16.48 3.05 14.40
CA GLY A 49 17.74 3.82 14.35
C GLY A 49 17.62 5.34 14.58
N GLY A 50 16.43 5.88 14.89
CA GLY A 50 16.14 7.31 15.00
C GLY A 50 15.81 7.79 16.42
N GLU A 51 16.59 8.76 16.91
CA GLU A 51 16.40 9.32 18.28
C GLU A 51 15.23 10.32 18.38
N ALA A 52 14.84 10.97 17.27
CA ALA A 52 13.84 12.05 17.30
C ALA A 52 12.41 11.58 17.64
N GLY A 53 11.97 10.43 17.13
CA GLY A 53 10.65 9.88 17.44
C GLY A 53 10.47 9.41 18.88
N GLY A 54 11.55 8.95 19.51
CA GLY A 54 11.56 8.45 20.87
C GLY A 54 11.24 9.53 21.91
N SER A 55 11.68 10.76 21.69
CA SER A 55 11.44 11.87 22.61
C SER A 55 9.96 12.26 22.70
N ILE A 56 9.25 12.30 21.57
CA ILE A 56 7.82 12.66 21.54
C ILE A 56 7.00 11.61 22.28
N VAL A 57 7.21 10.34 21.99
CA VAL A 57 6.47 9.24 22.64
C VAL A 57 6.79 9.17 24.13
N ALA A 58 8.06 9.41 24.53
CA ALA A 58 8.44 9.49 25.94
C ALA A 58 7.69 10.59 26.70
N ASN A 59 7.53 11.76 26.08
CA ASN A 59 6.79 12.87 26.68
C ASN A 59 5.30 12.57 26.81
N ILE A 60 4.69 11.93 25.81
CA ILE A 60 3.29 11.48 25.85
C ILE A 60 3.09 10.50 27.03
N ILE A 61 3.98 9.52 27.19
CA ILE A 61 3.92 8.56 28.31
C ILE A 61 4.04 9.28 29.65
N ARG A 62 4.97 10.23 29.80
CA ARG A 62 5.12 11.00 31.05
C ARG A 62 3.87 11.81 31.39
N ILE A 63 3.27 12.47 30.40
CA ILE A 63 2.04 13.25 30.57
C ILE A 63 0.88 12.32 30.99
N ALA A 64 0.71 11.17 30.33
CA ALA A 64 -0.35 10.22 30.64
C ALA A 64 -0.20 9.65 32.07
N VAL A 65 1.00 9.21 32.44
CA VAL A 65 1.27 8.71 33.80
C VAL A 65 1.10 9.81 34.84
N GLY A 66 1.55 11.03 34.55
CA GLY A 66 1.37 12.20 35.44
C GLY A 66 -0.12 12.52 35.66
N PHE A 67 -0.94 12.46 34.62
CA PHE A 67 -2.38 12.68 34.74
C PHE A 67 -3.07 11.63 35.65
N VAL A 68 -2.72 10.35 35.48
CA VAL A 68 -3.22 9.26 36.32
C VAL A 68 -2.77 9.46 37.76
N CYS A 69 -1.51 9.81 38.00
CA CYS A 69 -0.97 10.08 39.30
C CYS A 69 -1.72 11.23 40.04
N ILE A 70 -1.93 12.35 39.32
CA ILE A 70 -2.67 13.50 39.87
C ILE A 70 -4.11 13.08 40.19
N SER A 71 -4.77 12.33 39.33
CA SER A 71 -6.14 11.83 39.58
C SER A 71 -6.21 10.93 40.81
N CYS A 72 -5.21 10.05 41.01
CA CYS A 72 -5.15 9.17 42.17
C CYS A 72 -4.94 9.99 43.47
N ILE A 73 -4.02 10.97 43.47
CA ILE A 73 -3.76 11.82 44.62
C ILE A 73 -5.02 12.62 44.98
N LEU A 74 -5.66 13.26 44.01
CA LEU A 74 -6.89 14.02 44.23
C LEU A 74 -8.00 13.16 44.85
N LYS A 75 -8.15 11.93 44.39
CA LYS A 75 -9.17 11.02 44.90
C LYS A 75 -8.84 10.46 46.26
N TRP A 76 -7.62 9.94 46.46
CA TRP A 76 -7.25 9.22 47.70
C TRP A 76 -6.81 10.12 48.82
N CYS A 77 -6.09 11.21 48.50
CA CYS A 77 -5.58 12.12 49.53
C CYS A 77 -6.57 13.26 49.85
N PHE A 78 -7.35 13.72 48.85
CA PHE A 78 -8.23 14.88 49.02
C PHE A 78 -9.70 14.58 48.91
N ASN A 79 -10.09 13.31 48.59
CA ASN A 79 -11.46 12.88 48.38
C ASN A 79 -12.22 13.70 47.32
N TYR A 80 -11.49 14.28 46.34
CA TYR A 80 -12.11 15.01 45.26
C TYR A 80 -12.74 14.05 44.22
N ASN A 81 -13.90 14.44 43.70
CA ASN A 81 -14.53 13.73 42.60
C ASN A 81 -13.75 14.00 41.31
N THR A 82 -13.01 12.99 40.84
CA THR A 82 -12.19 13.06 39.62
C THR A 82 -12.98 12.77 38.34
N SER A 83 -14.31 12.51 38.42
CA SER A 83 -15.14 12.19 37.25
C SER A 83 -15.08 13.28 36.17
N VAL A 84 -15.01 14.54 36.55
CA VAL A 84 -14.90 15.68 35.62
C VAL A 84 -13.58 15.62 34.84
N LEU A 85 -12.48 15.24 35.49
CA LEU A 85 -11.17 15.10 34.84
C LEU A 85 -11.19 13.96 33.79
N TRP A 86 -11.79 12.83 34.16
CA TRP A 86 -11.95 11.69 33.23
C TRP A 86 -12.94 11.99 32.12
N GLY A 87 -14.00 12.75 32.40
CA GLY A 87 -14.95 13.24 31.37
C GLY A 87 -14.24 14.15 30.35
N ALA A 88 -13.45 15.13 30.84
CA ALA A 88 -12.68 16.02 29.96
C ALA A 88 -11.64 15.25 29.11
N LEU A 89 -10.96 14.26 29.72
CA LEU A 89 -10.05 13.38 28.99
C LEU A 89 -10.80 12.56 27.93
N GLY A 90 -12.02 12.10 28.22
CA GLY A 90 -12.85 11.39 27.26
C GLY A 90 -13.18 12.23 26.03
N VAL A 91 -13.62 13.48 26.22
CA VAL A 91 -13.86 14.43 25.10
C VAL A 91 -12.58 14.73 24.34
N GLY A 92 -11.46 14.99 25.04
CA GLY A 92 -10.15 15.18 24.43
C GLY A 92 -9.68 13.94 23.65
N GLY A 93 -9.98 12.74 24.17
CA GLY A 93 -9.70 11.47 23.51
C GLY A 93 -10.45 11.29 22.21
N ILE A 94 -11.72 11.70 22.15
CA ILE A 94 -12.52 11.69 20.90
C ILE A 94 -11.90 12.64 19.89
N ALA A 95 -11.55 13.87 20.27
CA ALA A 95 -10.91 14.84 19.38
C ALA A 95 -9.56 14.31 18.84
N LEU A 96 -8.76 13.70 19.70
CA LEU A 96 -7.47 13.09 19.33
C LEU A 96 -7.70 11.91 18.38
N SER A 97 -8.70 11.05 18.66
CA SER A 97 -9.02 9.90 17.82
C SER A 97 -9.42 10.32 16.41
N LEU A 98 -10.25 11.37 16.28
CA LEU A 98 -10.61 11.94 14.98
C LEU A 98 -9.38 12.51 14.26
N GLY A 99 -8.48 13.19 14.99
CA GLY A 99 -7.22 13.69 14.42
C GLY A 99 -6.26 12.58 13.94
N LEU A 100 -6.30 11.41 14.58
CA LEU A 100 -5.47 10.25 14.23
C LEU A 100 -6.15 9.24 13.30
N GLN A 101 -7.39 9.48 12.89
CA GLN A 101 -8.21 8.55 12.10
C GLN A 101 -7.47 7.99 10.89
N ASN A 102 -6.83 8.85 10.08
CA ASN A 102 -6.10 8.43 8.89
C ASN A 102 -4.86 7.57 9.25
N THR A 103 -4.19 7.90 10.34
CA THR A 103 -3.01 7.12 10.79
C THR A 103 -3.44 5.71 11.22
N ILE A 104 -4.53 5.61 11.97
CA ILE A 104 -5.09 4.33 12.42
C ILE A 104 -5.58 3.53 11.21
N SER A 105 -6.28 4.17 10.26
CA SER A 105 -6.74 3.52 9.03
C SER A 105 -5.58 2.94 8.21
N ASN A 106 -4.49 3.68 8.06
CA ASN A 106 -3.30 3.18 7.36
C ASN A 106 -2.65 1.99 8.08
N LEU A 107 -2.57 2.04 9.40
CA LEU A 107 -2.01 0.95 10.20
C LEU A 107 -2.85 -0.33 10.07
N ILE A 108 -4.18 -0.20 10.20
CA ILE A 108 -5.10 -1.33 10.05
C ILE A 108 -5.03 -1.89 8.63
N GLY A 109 -5.01 -1.01 7.60
CA GLY A 109 -4.87 -1.41 6.21
C GLY A 109 -3.58 -2.18 5.94
N GLY A 110 -2.45 -1.69 6.43
CA GLY A 110 -1.17 -2.39 6.30
C GLY A 110 -1.15 -3.75 7.00
N LEU A 111 -1.76 -3.84 8.19
CA LEU A 111 -1.90 -5.11 8.91
C LEU A 111 -2.79 -6.10 8.13
N GLN A 112 -3.93 -5.64 7.62
CA GLN A 112 -4.85 -6.45 6.84
C GLN A 112 -4.17 -7.00 5.58
N MET A 113 -3.49 -6.16 4.79
CA MET A 113 -2.76 -6.58 3.59
C MET A 113 -1.67 -7.60 3.90
N SER A 114 -0.96 -7.41 5.03
CA SER A 114 0.07 -8.36 5.47
C SER A 114 -0.49 -9.72 5.87
N LEU A 115 -1.75 -9.79 6.30
CA LEU A 115 -2.42 -11.03 6.72
C LEU A 115 -3.16 -11.72 5.58
N SER A 116 -3.83 -10.96 4.68
CA SER A 116 -4.69 -11.53 3.62
C SER A 116 -3.90 -12.18 2.50
N ARG A 117 -2.70 -11.70 2.22
CA ARG A 117 -1.85 -12.18 1.12
C ARG A 117 -2.52 -12.15 -0.25
N ASP A 118 -3.49 -11.25 -0.46
CA ASP A 118 -4.21 -11.11 -1.73
C ASP A 118 -3.27 -10.66 -2.85
N PHE A 119 -2.18 -10.00 -2.50
CA PHE A 119 -1.07 -9.60 -3.38
C PHE A 119 0.24 -9.54 -2.56
N ALA A 120 1.36 -9.67 -3.24
CA ALA A 120 2.68 -9.79 -2.63
C ALA A 120 3.71 -8.86 -3.28
N PHE A 121 4.90 -8.81 -2.69
CA PHE A 121 6.06 -8.20 -3.32
C PHE A 121 6.32 -8.80 -4.71
N GLY A 122 6.47 -7.96 -5.71
CA GLY A 122 6.70 -8.37 -7.09
C GLY A 122 5.44 -8.47 -7.96
N ASP A 123 4.24 -8.47 -7.38
CA ASP A 123 3.00 -8.50 -8.15
C ASP A 123 2.75 -7.16 -8.86
N TRP A 124 2.25 -7.24 -10.07
CA TRP A 124 1.72 -6.09 -10.79
C TRP A 124 0.26 -5.85 -10.40
N ILE A 125 -0.04 -4.66 -9.96
CA ILE A 125 -1.39 -4.28 -9.55
C ILE A 125 -1.80 -2.93 -10.16
N LYS A 126 -3.11 -2.75 -10.29
CA LYS A 126 -3.70 -1.47 -10.61
C LYS A 126 -4.58 -1.00 -9.46
N VAL A 127 -4.31 0.20 -8.95
CA VAL A 127 -5.05 0.86 -7.88
C VAL A 127 -5.49 2.24 -8.37
N GLY A 128 -6.80 2.41 -8.62
CA GLY A 128 -7.32 3.61 -9.26
C GLY A 128 -6.74 3.80 -10.66
N GLN A 129 -5.98 4.88 -10.88
CA GLN A 129 -5.33 5.18 -12.17
C GLN A 129 -3.86 4.73 -12.21
N ILE A 130 -3.32 4.23 -11.11
CA ILE A 130 -1.91 3.87 -10.99
C ILE A 130 -1.76 2.37 -11.24
N THR A 131 -0.91 2.02 -12.21
CA THR A 131 -0.50 0.64 -12.48
C THR A 131 0.98 0.52 -12.17
N GLY A 132 1.38 -0.53 -11.46
CA GLY A 132 2.79 -0.74 -11.14
C GLY A 132 3.05 -2.03 -10.37
N GLN A 133 4.32 -2.37 -10.24
CA GLN A 133 4.80 -3.50 -9.48
C GLN A 133 5.01 -3.12 -8.01
N ILE A 134 4.61 -3.98 -7.09
CA ILE A 134 4.82 -3.78 -5.66
C ILE A 134 6.29 -3.99 -5.31
N ASN A 135 6.95 -2.94 -4.80
CA ASN A 135 8.35 -2.99 -4.37
C ASN A 135 8.52 -3.13 -2.86
N ASP A 136 7.54 -2.66 -2.08
CA ASP A 136 7.62 -2.71 -0.61
C ASP A 136 6.23 -2.49 0.00
N ILE A 137 5.91 -3.22 1.06
CA ILE A 137 4.68 -3.07 1.84
C ILE A 137 5.08 -2.76 3.28
N THR A 138 4.79 -1.54 3.73
CA THR A 138 5.08 -1.10 5.08
C THR A 138 3.80 -0.95 5.89
N TRP A 139 3.91 -0.73 7.20
CA TRP A 139 2.76 -0.50 8.08
C TRP A 139 1.89 0.71 7.70
N ARG A 140 2.41 1.65 6.90
CA ARG A 140 1.73 2.90 6.52
C ARG A 140 1.51 3.07 5.03
N VAL A 141 2.43 2.58 4.20
CA VAL A 141 2.43 2.80 2.75
C VAL A 141 2.82 1.55 2.00
N VAL A 142 2.29 1.40 0.80
CA VAL A 142 2.80 0.51 -0.25
C VAL A 142 3.63 1.35 -1.20
N LYS A 143 4.81 0.85 -1.57
CA LYS A 143 5.65 1.44 -2.61
C LYS A 143 5.50 0.62 -3.88
N MET A 144 5.18 1.29 -4.96
CA MET A 144 5.05 0.68 -6.28
C MET A 144 5.97 1.38 -7.27
N ARG A 145 6.32 0.69 -8.35
CA ARG A 145 7.06 1.24 -9.47
C ARG A 145 6.32 0.89 -10.77
N ASP A 146 6.13 1.87 -11.65
CA ASP A 146 5.55 1.62 -12.97
C ASP A 146 6.60 1.15 -14.00
N ALA A 147 6.17 0.95 -15.25
CA ALA A 147 7.05 0.54 -16.34
C ALA A 147 8.12 1.59 -16.69
N ASP A 148 7.82 2.88 -16.47
CA ASP A 148 8.72 4.01 -16.68
C ASP A 148 9.67 4.25 -15.50
N GLU A 149 9.72 3.33 -14.54
CA GLU A 149 10.50 3.41 -13.29
C GLU A 149 10.08 4.52 -12.32
N ASN A 150 8.93 5.17 -12.51
CA ASN A 150 8.42 6.13 -11.54
C ASN A 150 8.01 5.41 -10.25
N SER A 151 8.41 5.98 -9.11
CA SER A 151 8.10 5.41 -7.80
C SER A 151 6.85 6.07 -7.20
N TYR A 152 5.86 5.27 -6.87
CA TYR A 152 4.63 5.69 -6.20
C TYR A 152 4.65 5.26 -4.74
N ILE A 153 4.34 6.18 -3.84
CA ILE A 153 4.20 5.94 -2.40
C ILE A 153 2.74 6.15 -2.05
N ILE A 154 2.02 5.05 -1.89
CA ILE A 154 0.56 5.07 -1.73
C ILE A 154 0.21 4.71 -0.29
N PRO A 155 -0.57 5.56 0.43
CA PRO A 155 -1.05 5.22 1.77
C PRO A 155 -1.91 3.95 1.79
N ASN A 156 -1.74 3.11 2.80
CA ASN A 156 -2.47 1.84 2.92
C ASN A 156 -4.00 2.04 2.96
N SER A 157 -4.49 3.18 3.47
CA SER A 157 -5.91 3.53 3.47
C SER A 157 -6.52 3.62 2.06
N VAL A 158 -5.71 3.93 1.02
CA VAL A 158 -6.16 3.98 -0.37
C VAL A 158 -6.52 2.59 -0.86
N PHE A 159 -5.77 1.57 -0.46
CA PHE A 159 -6.05 0.18 -0.81
C PHE A 159 -7.36 -0.33 -0.19
N ASN A 160 -7.71 0.15 1.02
CA ASN A 160 -8.97 -0.23 1.67
C ASN A 160 -10.20 0.42 1.03
N SER A 161 -10.02 1.54 0.32
CA SER A 161 -11.12 2.33 -0.24
C SER A 161 -11.30 2.20 -1.75
N ASN A 162 -10.36 1.55 -2.45
CA ASN A 162 -10.41 1.35 -3.89
C ASN A 162 -10.42 -0.13 -4.27
N ALA A 163 -10.98 -0.43 -5.43
CA ALA A 163 -10.80 -1.74 -6.04
C ALA A 163 -9.33 -1.91 -6.46
N ILE A 164 -8.78 -3.07 -6.16
CA ILE A 164 -7.44 -3.47 -6.55
C ILE A 164 -7.58 -4.53 -7.64
N VAL A 165 -6.93 -4.32 -8.76
CA VAL A 165 -6.85 -5.32 -9.82
C VAL A 165 -5.44 -5.91 -9.77
N VAL A 166 -5.35 -7.19 -9.46
CA VAL A 166 -4.08 -7.92 -9.58
C VAL A 166 -3.94 -8.31 -11.05
N LEU A 167 -2.88 -7.84 -11.66
CA LEU A 167 -2.61 -8.04 -13.08
C LEU A 167 -1.82 -9.35 -13.28
N PRO A 168 -1.97 -10.00 -14.43
CA PRO A 168 -1.11 -11.12 -14.77
C PRO A 168 0.37 -10.64 -14.82
N PRO A 169 1.34 -11.52 -14.71
CA PRO A 169 2.77 -11.13 -14.70
C PRO A 169 3.28 -10.65 -16.07
N PHE A 170 2.42 -10.58 -17.07
CA PHE A 170 2.69 -10.10 -18.42
C PHE A 170 1.66 -9.05 -18.85
N GLN A 171 2.04 -8.19 -19.76
CA GLN A 171 1.12 -7.32 -20.48
C GLN A 171 0.74 -7.93 -21.85
N THR A 172 -0.51 -7.73 -22.25
CA THR A 172 -0.98 -8.04 -23.58
C THR A 172 -0.95 -6.75 -24.40
N THR A 173 -0.37 -6.81 -25.60
CA THR A 173 -0.40 -5.71 -26.56
C THR A 173 -1.16 -6.17 -27.79
N ASP A 174 -2.24 -5.47 -28.11
CA ASP A 174 -3.08 -5.74 -29.28
C ASP A 174 -2.55 -4.93 -30.47
N LEU A 175 -2.16 -5.63 -31.51
CA LEU A 175 -1.64 -5.06 -32.75
C LEU A 175 -2.66 -5.30 -33.86
N PRO A 176 -3.41 -4.26 -34.29
CA PRO A 176 -4.35 -4.42 -35.39
C PRO A 176 -3.58 -4.64 -36.68
N VAL A 177 -4.01 -5.64 -37.45
CA VAL A 177 -3.47 -6.02 -38.76
C VAL A 177 -4.60 -6.10 -39.74
N GLU A 178 -4.41 -5.51 -40.91
CA GLU A 178 -5.39 -5.57 -42.02
C GLU A 178 -4.71 -6.20 -43.22
N PHE A 179 -5.34 -7.23 -43.81
CA PHE A 179 -4.82 -7.89 -44.98
C PHE A 179 -5.92 -8.18 -46.03
N SER A 180 -5.53 -8.38 -47.28
CA SER A 180 -6.44 -8.58 -48.37
C SER A 180 -7.28 -9.85 -48.20
N ASN A 181 -8.58 -9.79 -48.55
CA ASN A 181 -9.48 -10.94 -48.52
C ASN A 181 -9.18 -12.02 -49.61
N VAL A 182 -8.26 -11.72 -50.54
CA VAL A 182 -7.78 -12.65 -51.59
C VAL A 182 -6.57 -13.47 -51.09
N ALA A 183 -6.03 -13.14 -49.94
CA ALA A 183 -4.88 -13.83 -49.37
C ALA A 183 -5.26 -15.23 -48.84
N ASP A 184 -4.29 -16.13 -48.81
CA ASP A 184 -4.48 -17.46 -48.23
C ASP A 184 -4.54 -17.35 -46.70
N LEU A 185 -5.74 -17.37 -46.17
CA LEU A 185 -6.03 -17.25 -44.75
C LEU A 185 -5.32 -18.31 -43.90
N GLY A 186 -5.26 -19.55 -44.39
CA GLY A 186 -4.66 -20.66 -43.68
C GLY A 186 -3.18 -20.37 -43.37
N THR A 187 -2.45 -20.00 -44.41
CA THR A 187 -1.01 -19.65 -44.31
C THR A 187 -0.79 -18.41 -43.44
N ILE A 188 -1.58 -17.35 -43.61
CA ILE A 188 -1.43 -16.11 -42.83
C ILE A 188 -1.70 -16.33 -41.35
N THR A 189 -2.71 -17.07 -40.97
CA THR A 189 -3.07 -17.34 -39.59
C THR A 189 -2.01 -18.18 -38.85
N GLU A 190 -1.23 -18.97 -39.59
CA GLU A 190 -0.13 -19.75 -39.01
C GLU A 190 1.18 -18.95 -38.97
N GLU A 191 1.50 -18.20 -40.01
CA GLU A 191 2.82 -17.55 -40.15
C GLU A 191 2.92 -16.22 -39.41
N LEU A 192 1.87 -15.38 -39.35
CA LEU A 192 1.93 -14.11 -38.65
C LEU A 192 2.27 -14.24 -37.15
N PRO A 193 1.63 -15.14 -36.38
CA PRO A 193 2.02 -15.39 -35.03
C PRO A 193 3.48 -15.87 -34.86
N GLN A 194 3.93 -16.70 -35.84
CA GLN A 194 5.30 -17.21 -35.80
C GLN A 194 6.34 -16.11 -36.08
N ILE A 195 6.07 -15.22 -37.02
CA ILE A 195 6.93 -14.06 -37.33
C ILE A 195 7.02 -13.14 -36.12
N ALA A 196 5.85 -12.85 -35.49
CA ALA A 196 5.84 -12.03 -34.26
C ALA A 196 6.61 -12.67 -33.13
N TYR A 197 6.44 -13.98 -32.94
CA TYR A 197 7.18 -14.74 -31.94
C TYR A 197 8.71 -14.64 -32.13
N GLU A 198 9.17 -14.84 -33.36
CA GLU A 198 10.62 -14.76 -33.68
C GLU A 198 11.16 -13.35 -33.49
N ALA A 199 10.39 -12.32 -33.87
CA ALA A 199 10.76 -10.93 -33.67
C ALA A 199 10.92 -10.59 -32.18
N LEU A 200 9.92 -10.93 -31.38
CA LEU A 200 9.93 -10.71 -29.92
C LEU A 200 11.04 -11.51 -29.23
N ARG A 201 11.26 -12.76 -29.64
CA ARG A 201 12.31 -13.61 -29.12
C ARG A 201 13.69 -13.03 -29.41
N LYS A 202 13.93 -12.57 -30.64
CA LYS A 202 15.18 -11.95 -31.06
C LYS A 202 15.47 -10.64 -30.31
N ALA A 203 14.44 -9.85 -30.03
CA ALA A 203 14.52 -8.61 -29.26
C ALA A 203 14.63 -8.85 -27.74
N GLY A 204 14.33 -10.06 -27.26
CA GLY A 204 14.30 -10.37 -25.83
C GLY A 204 13.07 -9.85 -25.10
N TYR A 205 11.99 -9.53 -25.82
CA TYR A 205 10.75 -8.97 -25.26
C TYR A 205 9.73 -10.05 -24.87
N LEU A 206 9.95 -11.30 -25.32
CA LEU A 206 9.01 -12.41 -25.12
C LEU A 206 8.89 -12.75 -23.63
N TYR A 207 7.66 -12.91 -23.17
CA TYR A 207 7.38 -13.39 -21.81
C TYR A 207 7.26 -14.93 -21.81
N GLU A 208 8.14 -15.62 -21.08
CA GLU A 208 8.10 -17.08 -20.81
C GLU A 208 7.74 -17.97 -22.02
N ASP A 209 8.23 -17.68 -23.20
CA ASP A 209 7.91 -18.40 -24.45
C ASP A 209 6.40 -18.39 -24.82
N MET A 210 5.61 -17.44 -24.33
CA MET A 210 4.21 -17.28 -24.71
C MET A 210 4.09 -16.94 -26.20
N LYS A 211 3.31 -17.73 -26.93
CA LYS A 211 3.14 -17.54 -28.37
C LYS A 211 2.10 -16.47 -28.65
N PRO A 212 2.39 -15.54 -29.57
CA PRO A 212 1.38 -14.62 -30.08
C PRO A 212 0.17 -15.34 -30.67
N VAL A 213 -0.99 -14.70 -30.59
CA VAL A 213 -2.26 -15.24 -31.10
C VAL A 213 -2.85 -14.27 -32.12
N LEU A 214 -3.28 -14.76 -33.28
CA LEU A 214 -4.01 -13.96 -34.25
C LEU A 214 -5.50 -14.24 -34.14
N SER A 215 -6.27 -13.21 -33.85
CA SER A 215 -7.74 -13.25 -33.79
C SER A 215 -8.32 -12.51 -34.97
N LEU A 216 -9.28 -13.14 -35.66
CA LEU A 216 -9.98 -12.50 -36.78
C LEU A 216 -11.17 -11.71 -36.23
N ASP A 217 -11.17 -10.39 -36.46
CA ASP A 217 -12.18 -9.49 -35.89
C ASP A 217 -13.37 -9.28 -36.81
N GLY A 218 -13.14 -9.37 -38.14
CA GLY A 218 -14.17 -9.19 -39.10
C GLY A 218 -13.66 -9.04 -40.54
N THR A 219 -14.60 -8.90 -41.48
CA THR A 219 -14.28 -8.72 -42.89
C THR A 219 -14.92 -7.46 -43.46
N SER A 220 -14.16 -6.74 -44.28
CA SER A 220 -14.63 -5.65 -45.13
C SER A 220 -14.78 -6.14 -46.59
N LEU A 221 -15.20 -5.25 -47.49
CA LEU A 221 -15.36 -5.60 -48.92
C LEU A 221 -14.07 -6.14 -49.55
N ASN A 222 -12.92 -5.58 -49.18
CA ASN A 222 -11.61 -5.89 -49.79
C ASN A 222 -10.55 -6.32 -48.74
N SER A 223 -10.89 -6.38 -47.48
CA SER A 223 -9.92 -6.69 -46.42
C SER A 223 -10.50 -7.53 -45.29
N ILE A 224 -9.64 -8.18 -44.59
CA ILE A 224 -9.90 -8.91 -43.37
C ILE A 224 -9.17 -8.18 -42.25
N ASN A 225 -9.90 -7.84 -41.18
CA ASN A 225 -9.38 -7.23 -40.00
C ASN A 225 -9.06 -8.32 -38.99
N ALA A 226 -7.86 -8.24 -38.40
CA ALA A 226 -7.41 -9.16 -37.40
C ALA A 226 -6.63 -8.40 -36.32
N THR A 227 -6.58 -8.95 -35.13
CA THR A 227 -5.75 -8.47 -34.03
C THR A 227 -4.71 -9.51 -33.67
N LEU A 228 -3.45 -9.12 -33.74
CA LEU A 228 -2.33 -9.93 -33.32
C LEU A 228 -2.01 -9.59 -31.84
N GLU A 229 -2.38 -10.49 -30.93
CA GLU A 229 -2.11 -10.36 -29.50
C GLU A 229 -0.72 -10.88 -29.19
N VAL A 230 0.10 -10.06 -28.55
CA VAL A 230 1.46 -10.40 -28.14
C VAL A 230 1.64 -10.23 -26.63
N TYR A 231 2.45 -11.08 -26.01
CA TYR A 231 2.64 -11.17 -24.57
C TYR A 231 4.07 -10.81 -24.22
N THR A 232 4.23 -9.74 -23.44
CA THR A 232 5.54 -9.18 -23.07
C THR A 232 5.61 -8.81 -21.59
N GLY A 233 6.80 -8.57 -21.08
CA GLY A 233 6.94 -8.02 -19.71
C GLY A 233 6.54 -6.54 -19.65
N TYR A 234 6.07 -6.09 -18.49
CA TYR A 234 5.68 -4.69 -18.24
C TYR A 234 6.82 -3.67 -18.35
N GLN A 235 8.06 -4.14 -18.34
CA GLN A 235 9.26 -3.28 -18.48
C GLN A 235 9.48 -2.76 -19.90
N TYR A 236 8.70 -3.20 -20.88
CA TYR A 236 8.83 -2.79 -22.28
C TYR A 236 7.70 -1.85 -22.67
N GLU A 237 8.06 -0.77 -23.39
CA GLU A 237 7.06 0.16 -23.90
C GLU A 237 6.23 -0.43 -25.04
N THR A 238 4.96 -0.11 -25.08
CA THR A 238 4.05 -0.57 -26.14
C THR A 238 4.51 -0.13 -27.55
N ILE A 239 5.17 1.03 -27.66
CA ILE A 239 5.70 1.56 -28.90
C ILE A 239 6.81 0.66 -29.43
N ASP A 240 7.77 0.28 -28.60
CA ASP A 240 8.91 -0.57 -28.97
C ASP A 240 8.42 -1.97 -29.39
N ILE A 241 7.44 -2.51 -28.66
CA ILE A 241 6.82 -3.79 -28.98
C ILE A 241 6.15 -3.72 -30.35
N ARG A 242 5.39 -2.65 -30.60
CA ARG A 242 4.70 -2.44 -31.88
C ARG A 242 5.69 -2.35 -33.04
N GLU A 243 6.73 -1.55 -32.92
CA GLU A 243 7.74 -1.41 -33.98
C GLU A 243 8.48 -2.73 -34.25
N CYS A 244 8.84 -3.43 -33.18
CA CYS A 244 9.53 -4.72 -33.25
C CYS A 244 8.72 -5.76 -34.03
N VAL A 245 7.42 -5.84 -33.79
CA VAL A 245 6.54 -6.85 -34.37
C VAL A 245 6.00 -6.42 -35.73
N MET A 246 5.53 -5.16 -35.86
CA MET A 246 4.85 -4.72 -37.08
C MET A 246 5.79 -4.59 -38.27
N THR A 247 7.07 -4.29 -38.08
CA THR A 247 8.04 -4.20 -39.18
C THR A 247 8.15 -5.52 -39.96
N PRO A 248 8.47 -6.67 -39.36
CA PRO A 248 8.56 -7.93 -40.08
C PRO A 248 7.18 -8.45 -40.57
N VAL A 249 6.09 -8.16 -39.82
CA VAL A 249 4.74 -8.52 -40.23
C VAL A 249 4.36 -7.79 -41.52
N LEU A 250 4.61 -6.48 -41.61
CA LEU A 250 4.33 -5.70 -42.82
C LEU A 250 5.22 -6.10 -44.01
N GLU A 251 6.50 -6.44 -43.78
CA GLU A 251 7.38 -6.97 -44.83
C GLU A 251 6.87 -8.29 -45.39
N TYR A 252 6.40 -9.20 -44.53
CA TYR A 252 5.81 -10.45 -44.92
C TYR A 252 4.53 -10.24 -45.76
N LEU A 253 3.60 -9.39 -45.29
CA LEU A 253 2.34 -9.10 -46.02
C LEU A 253 2.60 -8.46 -47.39
N LYS A 254 3.62 -7.58 -47.48
CA LYS A 254 4.03 -7.00 -48.77
C LYS A 254 4.60 -8.06 -49.72
N SER A 255 5.48 -8.92 -49.25
CA SER A 255 6.11 -9.96 -50.09
C SER A 255 5.11 -10.96 -50.64
N ASN A 256 4.06 -11.27 -49.88
CA ASN A 256 3.00 -12.20 -50.26
C ASN A 256 1.79 -11.53 -50.94
N LYS A 257 1.90 -10.25 -51.32
CA LYS A 257 0.81 -9.45 -51.91
C LYS A 257 -0.50 -9.50 -51.11
N ALA A 258 -0.37 -9.72 -49.81
CA ALA A 258 -1.47 -9.82 -48.86
C ALA A 258 -1.83 -8.49 -48.22
N LEU A 259 -1.09 -7.42 -48.50
CA LEU A 259 -1.40 -6.10 -47.95
C LEU A 259 -2.72 -5.59 -48.60
N ALA A 260 -3.65 -5.16 -47.75
CA ALA A 260 -4.87 -4.55 -48.25
C ALA A 260 -4.52 -3.29 -49.05
N SER A 261 -4.93 -3.24 -50.34
CA SER A 261 -4.77 -2.04 -51.17
C SER A 261 -5.87 -1.06 -50.78
N TYR A 262 -5.52 0.06 -50.19
CA TYR A 262 -6.41 1.21 -50.15
C TYR A 262 -6.59 1.67 -51.61
N THR A 263 -7.72 1.31 -52.22
CA THR A 263 -8.18 1.98 -53.44
C THR A 263 -8.64 3.37 -53.01
N GLU A 264 -7.94 4.44 -53.52
CA GLU A 264 -8.40 5.81 -53.49
C GLU A 264 -9.82 5.99 -53.99
#